data_3ec31e7b21f24aff3ef6583b6d7e5b11
#
_entry.id   3ec31e7b21f24aff3ef6583b6d7e5b11
#
_cell.length_a   1.000
_cell.length_b   1.000
_cell.length_c   1.000
_cell.angle_alpha   90.00
_cell.angle_beta   90.00
_cell.angle_gamma   90.00
#
_symmetry.space_group_name_H-M   'P 1'
#
loop_
_entity.id
_entity.type
_entity.pdbx_description
1 polymer ?
#
loop_
_entity_poly.entity_id
_entity_poly.type
_entity_poly.pdbx_seq_one_letter_code
_entity_poly.pdbx_strand_id
1 'polypeptide(L)'
;VVGIAYRQRAKRSFNGLAASLILFGLLAATFAWQVGENLEQDIAALKLPLLKREIAAQSWWESEWQGLPRERTHLRSVIAREFNFQFAGDVENLALQLVAHGWQKAEPANWRWSILTINPEPTELTLPPLKRDYRGHADTLLLHRLGGDPAQQETLRVWDSGVRLSPTGQTVYLGQVATEVLVQRM
;
A
#
# COMPACT_ATOMS: atom_id res chain seq x y z
N VAL A 1 51.67 -0.79 -39.36
CA VAL A 1 50.90 -2.04 -39.25
C VAL A 1 50.22 -2.16 -37.91
N VAL A 2 50.87 -1.76 -36.76
CA VAL A 2 50.30 -1.83 -35.41
C VAL A 2 49.09 -0.89 -35.22
N GLY A 3 49.05 0.27 -35.87
CA GLY A 3 47.95 1.23 -35.77
C GLY A 3 46.63 0.75 -36.40
N ILE A 4 46.70 -0.06 -37.45
CA ILE A 4 45.50 -0.58 -38.11
C ILE A 4 44.81 -1.66 -37.24
N ALA A 5 45.61 -2.51 -36.62
CA ALA A 5 45.11 -3.55 -35.73
C ALA A 5 44.39 -2.96 -34.45
N TYR A 6 44.93 -1.87 -33.91
CA TYR A 6 44.34 -1.18 -32.75
C TYR A 6 42.99 -0.52 -33.12
N ARG A 7 42.91 0.09 -34.32
CA ARG A 7 41.65 0.71 -34.79
C ARG A 7 40.56 -0.30 -35.09
N GLN A 8 40.88 -1.50 -35.56
CA GLN A 8 39.90 -2.57 -35.74
C GLN A 8 39.41 -3.16 -34.42
N ARG A 9 40.26 -3.33 -33.42
CA ARG A 9 39.86 -3.78 -32.09
C ARG A 9 38.92 -2.81 -31.40
N ALA A 10 39.19 -1.52 -31.45
CA ALA A 10 38.34 -0.49 -30.90
C ALA A 10 36.95 -0.42 -31.53
N LYS A 11 36.90 -0.58 -32.88
CA LYS A 11 35.61 -0.65 -33.58
C LYS A 11 34.80 -1.91 -33.20
N ARG A 12 35.44 -3.06 -33.02
CA ARG A 12 34.76 -4.29 -32.61
C ARG A 12 34.19 -4.20 -31.19
N SER A 13 34.90 -3.59 -30.24
CA SER A 13 34.43 -3.42 -28.88
C SER A 13 33.24 -2.44 -28.80
N PHE A 14 33.24 -1.38 -29.59
CA PHE A 14 32.14 -0.43 -29.65
C PHE A 14 30.86 -1.07 -30.23
N ASN A 15 30.96 -1.88 -31.27
CA ASN A 15 29.82 -2.60 -31.83
C ASN A 15 29.26 -3.62 -30.84
N GLY A 16 30.09 -4.31 -30.06
CA GLY A 16 29.67 -5.23 -29.01
C GLY A 16 28.89 -4.54 -27.90
N LEU A 17 29.38 -3.38 -27.47
CA LEU A 17 28.74 -2.59 -26.41
C LEU A 17 27.39 -2.02 -26.88
N ALA A 18 27.31 -1.52 -28.11
CA ALA A 18 26.07 -1.07 -28.72
C ALA A 18 25.04 -2.21 -28.85
N ALA A 19 25.44 -3.38 -29.31
CA ALA A 19 24.59 -4.56 -29.40
C ALA A 19 24.07 -5.02 -28.04
N SER A 20 24.91 -5.00 -27.01
CA SER A 20 24.52 -5.33 -25.63
C SER A 20 23.50 -4.34 -25.08
N LEU A 21 23.67 -3.05 -25.33
CA LEU A 21 22.72 -2.01 -24.89
C LEU A 21 21.36 -2.15 -25.58
N ILE A 22 21.35 -2.46 -26.88
CA ILE A 22 20.13 -2.69 -27.63
C ILE A 22 19.41 -3.94 -27.11
N LEU A 23 20.12 -5.03 -26.86
CA LEU A 23 19.54 -6.25 -26.31
C LEU A 23 18.97 -6.01 -24.93
N PHE A 24 19.70 -5.31 -24.06
CA PHE A 24 19.21 -4.95 -22.73
C PHE A 24 17.98 -4.04 -22.79
N GLY A 25 17.97 -3.06 -23.71
CA GLY A 25 16.81 -2.19 -23.93
C GLY A 25 15.56 -2.97 -24.40
N LEU A 26 15.74 -3.92 -25.31
CA LEU A 26 14.65 -4.78 -25.76
C LEU A 26 14.13 -5.69 -24.64
N LEU A 27 15.00 -6.29 -23.84
CA LEU A 27 14.62 -7.10 -22.69
C LEU A 27 13.88 -6.27 -21.64
N ALA A 28 14.37 -5.06 -21.34
CA ALA A 28 13.70 -4.17 -20.43
C ALA A 28 12.32 -3.72 -20.94
N ALA A 29 12.20 -3.42 -22.23
CA ALA A 29 10.93 -3.03 -22.84
C ALA A 29 9.92 -4.18 -22.86
N THR A 30 10.34 -5.40 -23.21
CA THR A 30 9.46 -6.59 -23.18
C THR A 30 9.03 -6.92 -21.76
N PHE A 31 9.93 -6.83 -20.79
CA PHE A 31 9.61 -7.04 -19.38
C PHE A 31 8.61 -5.98 -18.86
N ALA A 32 8.85 -4.70 -19.17
CA ALA A 32 7.95 -3.62 -18.76
C ALA A 32 6.55 -3.78 -19.39
N TRP A 33 6.49 -4.20 -20.65
CA TRP A 33 5.21 -4.51 -21.31
C TRP A 33 4.50 -5.67 -20.62
N GLN A 34 5.17 -6.79 -20.44
CA GLN A 34 4.58 -7.99 -19.86
C GLN A 34 4.10 -7.74 -18.42
N VAL A 35 4.87 -6.99 -17.61
CA VAL A 35 4.46 -6.58 -16.27
C VAL A 35 3.26 -5.63 -16.35
N GLY A 36 3.25 -4.67 -17.28
CA GLY A 36 2.16 -3.71 -17.42
C GLY A 36 0.82 -4.35 -17.79
N GLU A 37 0.82 -5.33 -18.70
CA GLU A 37 -0.42 -6.01 -19.12
C GLU A 37 -0.96 -6.99 -18.07
N ASN A 38 -0.08 -7.69 -17.36
CA ASN A 38 -0.52 -8.77 -16.47
C ASN A 38 -0.64 -8.32 -15.01
N LEU A 39 -0.02 -7.18 -14.62
CA LEU A 39 0.05 -6.74 -13.23
C LEU A 39 -1.33 -6.59 -12.58
N GLU A 40 -2.30 -6.01 -13.27
CA GLU A 40 -3.66 -5.85 -12.73
C GLU A 40 -4.38 -7.18 -12.56
N GLN A 41 -4.19 -8.10 -13.50
CA GLN A 41 -4.76 -9.45 -13.44
C GLN A 41 -4.11 -10.27 -12.33
N ASP A 42 -2.79 -10.20 -12.20
CA ASP A 42 -2.04 -10.89 -11.15
C ASP A 42 -2.40 -10.36 -9.77
N ILE A 43 -2.52 -9.02 -9.62
CA ILE A 43 -3.01 -8.41 -8.38
C ILE A 43 -4.46 -8.84 -8.09
N ALA A 44 -5.33 -8.89 -9.11
CA ALA A 44 -6.70 -9.34 -8.94
C ALA A 44 -6.79 -10.81 -8.52
N ALA A 45 -5.92 -11.68 -9.06
CA ALA A 45 -5.84 -13.09 -8.70
C ALA A 45 -5.37 -13.32 -7.26
N LEU A 46 -4.57 -12.39 -6.70
CA LEU A 46 -4.13 -12.43 -5.31
C LEU A 46 -5.19 -11.93 -4.31
N LYS A 47 -6.25 -11.29 -4.80
CA LYS A 47 -7.34 -10.82 -3.93
C LYS A 47 -8.19 -12.01 -3.49
N LEU A 48 -8.20 -12.26 -2.20
CA LEU A 48 -9.13 -13.21 -1.61
C LEU A 48 -10.53 -12.57 -1.58
N PRO A 49 -11.61 -13.33 -1.90
CA PRO A 49 -12.94 -12.77 -1.88
C PRO A 49 -13.29 -12.27 -0.48
N LEU A 50 -13.83 -11.07 -0.41
CA LEU A 50 -14.42 -10.57 0.83
C LEU A 50 -15.65 -11.42 1.18
N LEU A 51 -15.90 -11.60 2.47
CA LEU A 51 -17.09 -12.28 2.97
C LEU A 51 -18.31 -11.42 2.61
N LYS A 52 -19.01 -11.77 1.52
CA LYS A 52 -20.29 -11.13 1.20
C LYS A 52 -21.35 -11.65 2.18
N ARG A 53 -21.57 -10.93 3.26
CA ARG A 53 -22.55 -11.28 4.30
C ARG A 53 -23.42 -10.07 4.59
N GLU A 54 -24.73 -10.34 4.75
CA GLU A 54 -25.70 -9.35 5.21
C GLU A 54 -26.07 -9.66 6.66
N ILE A 55 -26.09 -8.66 7.51
CA ILE A 55 -26.37 -8.76 8.94
C ILE A 55 -27.39 -7.67 9.29
N ALA A 56 -28.39 -8.00 10.11
CA ALA A 56 -29.29 -6.98 10.63
C ALA A 56 -28.51 -5.97 11.49
N ALA A 57 -28.79 -4.69 11.31
CA ALA A 57 -28.08 -3.63 12.02
C ALA A 57 -28.17 -3.79 13.53
N GLN A 58 -29.34 -4.17 14.05
CA GLN A 58 -29.53 -4.42 15.48
C GLN A 58 -28.67 -5.61 15.96
N SER A 59 -28.68 -6.73 15.23
CA SER A 59 -27.88 -7.91 15.59
C SER A 59 -26.39 -7.60 15.58
N TRP A 60 -25.94 -6.75 14.66
CA TRP A 60 -24.55 -6.31 14.63
C TRP A 60 -24.18 -5.58 15.93
N TRP A 61 -24.99 -4.61 16.37
CA TRP A 61 -24.75 -3.88 17.62
C TRP A 61 -24.81 -4.77 18.87
N GLU A 62 -25.69 -5.76 18.89
CA GLU A 62 -25.89 -6.62 20.05
C GLU A 62 -24.78 -7.67 20.22
N SER A 63 -24.38 -8.35 19.14
CA SER A 63 -23.49 -9.50 19.27
C SER A 63 -22.63 -9.82 18.05
N GLU A 64 -23.14 -9.62 16.83
CA GLU A 64 -22.50 -10.15 15.62
C GLU A 64 -21.19 -9.44 15.26
N TRP A 65 -20.95 -8.24 15.80
CA TRP A 65 -19.66 -7.55 15.67
C TRP A 65 -18.49 -8.37 16.22
N GLN A 66 -18.73 -9.23 17.21
CA GLN A 66 -17.71 -10.10 17.81
C GLN A 66 -17.26 -11.23 16.87
N GLY A 67 -18.13 -11.61 15.93
CA GLY A 67 -17.86 -12.63 14.93
C GLY A 67 -17.06 -12.12 13.72
N LEU A 68 -16.82 -10.82 13.61
CA LEU A 68 -15.98 -10.26 12.56
C LEU A 68 -14.49 -10.49 12.86
N PRO A 69 -13.65 -10.53 11.81
CA PRO A 69 -12.20 -10.71 11.98
C PRO A 69 -11.63 -9.68 12.94
N ARG A 70 -10.86 -10.13 13.90
CA ARG A 70 -10.16 -9.28 14.87
C ARG A 70 -8.74 -8.96 14.46
N GLU A 71 -8.19 -9.74 13.54
CA GLU A 71 -6.80 -9.64 13.14
C GLU A 71 -6.68 -9.58 11.63
N ARG A 72 -5.72 -8.79 11.20
CA ARG A 72 -5.28 -8.74 9.82
C ARG A 72 -4.10 -9.69 9.62
N THR A 73 -4.33 -10.79 8.92
CA THR A 73 -3.26 -11.72 8.55
C THR A 73 -2.47 -11.12 7.39
N HIS A 74 -1.19 -10.93 7.55
CA HIS A 74 -0.30 -10.49 6.48
C HIS A 74 0.35 -11.72 5.84
N LEU A 75 0.32 -11.83 4.51
CA LEU A 75 0.95 -12.93 3.75
C LEU A 75 2.45 -13.12 4.03
N ARG A 76 3.13 -12.11 4.56
CA ARG A 76 4.58 -12.09 4.80
C ARG A 76 5.02 -11.92 6.25
N SER A 77 4.13 -11.67 7.18
CA SER A 77 4.53 -11.48 8.58
C SER A 77 3.73 -12.36 9.52
N VAL A 78 4.46 -13.02 10.42
CA VAL A 78 3.90 -13.80 11.53
C VAL A 78 3.19 -12.88 12.56
N ILE A 79 3.35 -11.55 12.43
CA ILE A 79 2.77 -10.59 13.35
C ILE A 79 1.39 -10.22 12.83
N ALA A 80 0.37 -10.84 13.39
CA ALA A 80 -1.01 -10.39 13.25
C ALA A 80 -1.15 -8.98 13.83
N ARG A 81 -1.78 -8.07 13.08
CA ARG A 81 -2.12 -6.73 13.60
C ARG A 81 -3.62 -6.68 13.82
N GLU A 82 -4.00 -6.31 15.01
CA GLU A 82 -5.40 -6.26 15.42
C GLU A 82 -6.15 -5.09 14.78
N PHE A 83 -7.40 -5.36 14.42
CA PHE A 83 -8.39 -4.31 14.20
C PHE A 83 -8.90 -3.86 15.56
N ASN A 84 -8.84 -2.57 15.83
CA ASN A 84 -9.22 -2.05 17.15
C ASN A 84 -10.53 -1.27 17.15
N PHE A 85 -11.15 -1.10 15.97
CA PHE A 85 -12.52 -0.58 15.88
C PHE A 85 -13.26 -1.14 14.65
N GLN A 86 -14.57 -1.00 14.68
CA GLN A 86 -15.47 -1.25 13.56
C GLN A 86 -16.29 0.01 13.30
N PHE A 87 -16.62 0.25 12.04
CA PHE A 87 -17.40 1.39 11.63
C PHE A 87 -18.43 0.97 10.58
N ALA A 88 -19.68 1.40 10.74
CA ALA A 88 -20.71 1.21 9.74
C ALA A 88 -21.22 2.57 9.27
N GLY A 89 -21.15 2.82 7.97
CA GLY A 89 -21.61 4.09 7.41
C GLY A 89 -20.83 4.53 6.17
N ASP A 90 -20.88 5.84 5.93
CA ASP A 90 -20.17 6.47 4.81
C ASP A 90 -18.74 6.83 5.21
N VAL A 91 -17.78 6.16 4.57
CA VAL A 91 -16.36 6.34 4.84
C VAL A 91 -15.84 7.72 4.39
N GLU A 92 -16.45 8.33 3.38
CA GLU A 92 -16.08 9.68 2.93
C GLU A 92 -16.48 10.73 3.97
N ASN A 93 -17.68 10.59 4.54
CA ASN A 93 -18.11 11.46 5.62
C ASN A 93 -17.23 11.30 6.87
N LEU A 94 -16.86 10.06 7.22
CA LEU A 94 -15.89 9.80 8.29
C LEU A 94 -14.57 10.52 8.02
N ALA A 95 -14.05 10.43 6.79
CA ALA A 95 -12.83 11.10 6.41
C ALA A 95 -12.91 12.63 6.54
N LEU A 96 -14.02 13.23 6.09
CA LEU A 96 -14.23 14.68 6.21
C LEU A 96 -14.23 15.14 7.67
N GLN A 97 -14.93 14.42 8.52
CA GLN A 97 -14.99 14.76 9.96
C GLN A 97 -13.61 14.62 10.63
N LEU A 98 -12.87 13.56 10.32
CA LEU A 98 -11.54 13.36 10.87
C LEU A 98 -10.54 14.42 10.37
N VAL A 99 -10.63 14.82 9.10
CA VAL A 99 -9.82 15.93 8.56
C VAL A 99 -10.10 17.24 9.29
N ALA A 100 -11.37 17.54 9.62
CA ALA A 100 -11.72 18.70 10.44
C ALA A 100 -11.13 18.64 11.86
N HIS A 101 -10.74 17.46 12.33
CA HIS A 101 -10.09 17.24 13.63
C HIS A 101 -8.56 17.01 13.51
N GLY A 102 -7.93 17.49 12.44
CA GLY A 102 -6.48 17.54 12.31
C GLY A 102 -5.85 16.28 11.68
N TRP A 103 -6.66 15.33 11.21
CA TRP A 103 -6.15 14.22 10.41
C TRP A 103 -5.89 14.69 8.96
N GLN A 104 -4.94 14.08 8.30
CA GLN A 104 -4.58 14.35 6.91
C GLN A 104 -4.77 13.09 6.06
N LYS A 105 -5.31 13.23 4.85
CA LYS A 105 -5.35 12.12 3.90
C LYS A 105 -3.94 11.80 3.45
N ALA A 106 -3.57 10.52 3.50
CA ALA A 106 -2.28 10.09 2.97
C ALA A 106 -2.27 10.24 1.45
N GLU A 107 -1.24 10.90 0.94
CA GLU A 107 -1.02 10.96 -0.50
C GLU A 107 -0.66 9.57 -1.05
N PRO A 108 -1.11 9.23 -2.27
CA PRO A 108 -0.70 7.98 -2.89
C PRO A 108 0.81 7.95 -3.05
N ALA A 109 1.42 6.84 -2.62
CA ALA A 109 2.84 6.62 -2.78
C ALA A 109 3.20 6.70 -4.28
N ASN A 110 4.10 7.61 -4.63
CA ASN A 110 4.62 7.75 -5.98
C ASN A 110 6.12 7.37 -6.01
N TRP A 111 6.72 7.29 -7.19
CA TRP A 111 8.12 6.92 -7.35
C TRP A 111 9.11 7.83 -6.61
N ARG A 112 8.75 9.10 -6.38
CA ARG A 112 9.57 10.07 -5.62
C ARG A 112 9.70 9.63 -4.16
N TRP A 113 8.64 9.07 -3.57
CA TRP A 113 8.67 8.53 -2.21
C TRP A 113 9.61 7.33 -2.10
N SER A 114 9.67 6.49 -3.12
CA SER A 114 10.62 5.37 -3.16
C SER A 114 12.07 5.83 -3.15
N ILE A 115 12.37 6.96 -3.81
CA ILE A 115 13.71 7.54 -3.79
C ILE A 115 14.02 8.18 -2.43
N LEU A 116 13.06 8.87 -1.82
CA LEU A 116 13.24 9.49 -0.50
C LEU A 116 13.46 8.45 0.61
N THR A 117 12.87 7.25 0.49
CA THR A 117 13.13 6.15 1.44
C THR A 117 14.53 5.55 1.34
N ILE A 118 15.25 5.79 0.25
CA ILE A 118 16.63 5.34 0.04
C ILE A 118 17.62 6.38 0.57
N ASN A 119 17.20 7.63 0.77
CA ASN A 119 18.07 8.68 1.29
C ASN A 119 18.39 8.42 2.77
N PRO A 120 19.68 8.33 3.17
CA PRO A 120 20.07 8.05 4.54
C PRO A 120 19.81 9.20 5.53
N GLU A 121 19.49 10.40 5.04
CA GLU A 121 19.11 11.54 5.87
C GLU A 121 17.59 11.79 5.79
N PRO A 122 16.78 11.13 6.62
CA PRO A 122 15.37 11.51 6.76
C PRO A 122 15.31 12.82 7.53
N THR A 123 15.38 13.93 6.84
CA THR A 123 15.37 15.25 7.47
C THR A 123 13.99 15.59 8.04
N GLU A 124 12.95 14.87 7.67
CA GLU A 124 11.61 15.10 8.23
C GLU A 124 10.73 13.83 8.15
N LEU A 125 10.00 13.63 9.20
CA LEU A 125 8.94 12.68 9.47
C LEU A 125 7.71 12.81 8.56
N THR A 126 7.88 13.06 7.29
CA THR A 126 6.82 13.33 6.34
C THR A 126 6.61 12.23 5.31
N LEU A 127 7.19 11.04 5.54
CA LEU A 127 6.86 9.91 4.68
C LEU A 127 5.40 9.51 4.92
N PRO A 128 4.53 9.63 3.90
CA PRO A 128 3.16 9.21 4.07
C PRO A 128 3.13 7.72 4.39
N PRO A 129 2.22 7.30 5.28
CA PRO A 129 2.09 5.91 5.62
C PRO A 129 1.77 5.08 4.39
N LEU A 130 2.47 3.97 4.20
CA LEU A 130 2.25 3.08 3.07
C LEU A 130 0.88 2.41 3.17
N LYS A 131 0.19 2.26 2.05
CA LYS A 131 -1.03 1.44 1.97
C LYS A 131 -0.75 0.02 2.44
N ARG A 132 -1.72 -0.55 3.11
CA ARG A 132 -1.69 -1.94 3.60
C ARG A 132 -2.90 -2.68 3.08
N ASP A 133 -2.74 -3.95 2.84
CA ASP A 133 -3.82 -4.80 2.36
C ASP A 133 -4.46 -5.62 3.48
N TYR A 134 -5.75 -5.87 3.32
CA TYR A 134 -6.51 -6.90 4.01
C TYR A 134 -7.12 -7.83 2.97
N ARG A 135 -6.75 -9.11 3.00
CA ARG A 135 -7.16 -10.11 2.01
C ARG A 135 -6.85 -9.71 0.55
N GLY A 136 -5.76 -8.98 0.33
CA GLY A 136 -5.38 -8.46 -0.99
C GLY A 136 -6.13 -7.20 -1.42
N HIS A 137 -7.01 -6.65 -0.58
CA HIS A 137 -7.68 -5.38 -0.83
C HIS A 137 -6.97 -4.27 -0.06
N ALA A 138 -6.58 -3.21 -0.76
CA ALA A 138 -5.97 -2.04 -0.13
C ALA A 138 -6.94 -1.37 0.85
N ASP A 139 -6.38 -0.64 1.83
CA ASP A 139 -7.18 0.20 2.71
C ASP A 139 -8.07 1.16 1.91
N THR A 140 -9.34 1.23 2.27
CA THR A 140 -10.34 2.13 1.67
C THR A 140 -10.08 3.57 2.11
N LEU A 141 -9.64 3.74 3.35
CA LEU A 141 -9.28 5.03 3.91
C LEU A 141 -7.95 4.90 4.66
N LEU A 142 -7.06 5.85 4.40
CA LEU A 142 -5.79 5.99 5.10
C LEU A 142 -5.61 7.46 5.50
N LEU A 143 -5.64 7.70 6.80
CA LEU A 143 -5.37 9.00 7.38
C LEU A 143 -4.16 8.91 8.29
N HIS A 144 -3.50 10.04 8.46
CA HIS A 144 -2.41 10.19 9.42
C HIS A 144 -2.46 11.56 10.09
N ARG A 145 -1.86 11.66 11.26
CA ARG A 145 -1.57 12.94 11.93
C ARG A 145 -0.28 12.81 12.71
N LEU A 146 0.39 13.93 12.93
CA LEU A 146 1.55 13.95 13.82
C LEU A 146 1.09 13.69 15.26
N GLY A 147 1.82 12.85 15.95
CA GLY A 147 1.60 12.57 17.37
C GLY A 147 2.04 13.75 18.24
N GLY A 148 1.85 13.61 19.55
CA GLY A 148 2.38 14.58 20.53
C GLY A 148 3.91 14.62 20.58
N ASP A 149 4.57 13.56 20.13
CA ASP A 149 6.02 13.46 19.95
C ASP A 149 6.34 13.58 18.46
N PRO A 150 7.29 14.44 18.03
CA PRO A 150 7.70 14.56 16.64
C PRO A 150 8.22 13.23 16.02
N ALA A 151 8.68 12.30 16.86
CA ALA A 151 9.10 10.97 16.43
C ALA A 151 7.94 9.98 16.27
N GLN A 152 6.69 10.41 16.46
CA GLN A 152 5.52 9.57 16.43
C GLN A 152 4.50 10.08 15.42
N GLN A 153 3.97 9.16 14.63
CA GLN A 153 2.86 9.41 13.72
C GLN A 153 1.71 8.48 14.07
N GLU A 154 0.53 9.04 14.22
CA GLU A 154 -0.68 8.25 14.34
C GLU A 154 -1.23 7.96 12.95
N THR A 155 -1.62 6.71 12.71
CA THR A 155 -2.24 6.27 11.46
C THR A 155 -3.61 5.68 11.73
N LEU A 156 -4.60 6.05 10.93
CA LEU A 156 -5.92 5.45 10.91
C LEU A 156 -6.14 4.79 9.56
N ARG A 157 -6.48 3.52 9.58
CA ARG A 157 -6.72 2.71 8.39
C ARG A 157 -8.07 2.03 8.47
N VAL A 158 -8.76 1.96 7.35
CA VAL A 158 -10.09 1.37 7.26
C VAL A 158 -10.16 0.44 6.04
N TRP A 159 -10.69 -0.75 6.22
CA TRP A 159 -10.89 -1.74 5.15
C TRP A 159 -12.35 -2.19 5.09
N ASP A 160 -12.86 -2.44 3.89
CA ASP A 160 -14.16 -3.08 3.69
C ASP A 160 -14.11 -4.51 4.24
N SER A 161 -15.00 -4.84 5.16
CA SER A 161 -15.12 -6.20 5.70
C SER A 161 -15.82 -7.18 4.75
N GLY A 162 -16.55 -6.66 3.76
CA GLY A 162 -17.47 -7.40 2.92
C GLY A 162 -18.88 -7.56 3.51
N VAL A 163 -19.11 -7.04 4.71
CA VAL A 163 -20.41 -7.11 5.40
C VAL A 163 -21.24 -5.87 5.11
N ARG A 164 -22.54 -6.07 4.93
CA ARG A 164 -23.55 -5.03 4.73
C ARG A 164 -24.63 -5.13 5.80
N LEU A 165 -25.07 -4.00 6.32
CA LEU A 165 -26.15 -3.94 7.30
C LEU A 165 -27.51 -3.85 6.63
N SER A 166 -28.42 -4.75 7.00
CA SER A 166 -29.83 -4.71 6.57
C SER A 166 -30.66 -3.89 7.58
N PRO A 167 -31.64 -3.09 7.15
CA PRO A 167 -32.08 -2.86 5.75
C PRO A 167 -31.35 -1.71 5.05
N THR A 168 -30.39 -1.03 5.71
CA THR A 168 -29.79 0.22 5.23
C THR A 168 -28.78 0.02 4.10
N GLY A 169 -28.24 -1.20 3.92
CA GLY A 169 -27.17 -1.48 2.98
C GLY A 169 -25.80 -0.89 3.35
N GLN A 170 -25.69 -0.30 4.55
CA GLN A 170 -24.43 0.31 5.01
C GLN A 170 -23.31 -0.71 5.09
N THR A 171 -22.14 -0.33 4.60
CA THR A 171 -20.94 -1.14 4.70
C THR A 171 -20.41 -1.13 6.12
N VAL A 172 -20.07 -2.32 6.62
CA VAL A 172 -19.26 -2.45 7.84
C VAL A 172 -17.78 -2.47 7.45
N TYR A 173 -17.03 -1.61 8.07
CA TYR A 173 -15.58 -1.50 7.90
C TYR A 173 -14.85 -2.01 9.14
N LEU A 174 -13.68 -2.59 8.91
CA LEU A 174 -12.71 -2.92 9.95
C LEU A 174 -11.65 -1.84 9.98
N GLY A 175 -11.32 -1.35 11.15
CA GLY A 175 -10.40 -0.23 11.30
C GLY A 175 -9.26 -0.51 12.27
N GLN A 176 -8.18 0.19 12.04
CA GLN A 176 -7.01 0.20 12.91
C GLN A 176 -6.53 1.64 13.11
N VAL A 177 -6.40 2.04 14.37
CA VAL A 177 -5.62 3.21 14.77
C VAL A 177 -4.35 2.70 15.42
N ALA A 178 -3.21 3.20 14.97
CA ALA A 178 -1.91 2.81 15.51
C ALA A 178 -0.97 4.00 15.56
N THR A 179 -0.13 4.04 16.58
CA THR A 179 1.01 4.95 16.65
C THR A 179 2.21 4.26 16.01
N GLU A 180 2.75 4.86 14.99
CA GLU A 180 3.97 4.40 14.32
C GLU A 180 5.15 5.26 14.80
N VAL A 181 6.16 4.58 15.37
CA VAL A 181 7.41 5.25 15.78
C VAL A 181 8.37 5.17 14.61
N LEU A 182 8.91 6.30 14.22
CA LEU A 182 9.89 6.39 13.16
C LEU A 182 11.27 6.05 13.74
N VAL A 183 11.67 4.81 13.53
CA VAL A 183 12.99 4.35 13.98
C VAL A 183 14.03 4.84 12.97
N GLN A 184 14.85 5.81 13.39
CA GLN A 184 16.11 6.09 12.69
C GLN A 184 16.96 4.82 12.71
N ARG A 185 17.17 4.20 11.56
CA ARG A 185 18.24 3.20 11.45
C ARG A 185 19.58 3.94 11.46
N MET A 186 20.27 3.84 12.59
CA MET A 186 21.70 4.16 12.65
C MET A 186 22.51 3.22 11.74
#